data_39460b1198ac80d98571d74493d605b8
#
_entry.id   39460b1198ac80d98571d74493d605b8
#
_cell.length_a   1.000
_cell.length_b   1.000
_cell.length_c   1.000
_cell.angle_alpha   90.00
_cell.angle_beta   90.00
_cell.angle_gamma   90.00
#
_symmetry.space_group_name_H-M   'P 1'
#
loop_
_entity.id
_entity.type
_entity.pdbx_description
1 polymer ?
#
loop_
_entity_poly.entity_id
_entity_poly.type
_entity_poly.pdbx_seq_one_letter_code
_entity_poly.pdbx_strand_id
1 'polypeptide(L)'
;MVYNGNMTGKIKTGRQLERHFKGVANHHRIEILRLIAKNEGISVEGIAGTLRVNLKTISEHTRKLTQAGLVNKKYRGRVVMHSLSPYGKAFYKFITTF
;
A
#
# COMPACT_ATOMS: atom_id res chain seq x y z
N MET A 1 6.58 20.48 -21.67
CA MET A 1 7.50 19.56 -20.99
C MET A 1 6.82 18.90 -19.81
N VAL A 2 7.08 17.65 -19.62
CA VAL A 2 6.45 16.90 -18.54
C VAL A 2 7.44 16.71 -17.41
N TYR A 3 7.08 17.19 -16.24
CA TYR A 3 7.84 16.93 -15.04
C TYR A 3 7.33 15.60 -14.45
N ASN A 4 8.21 14.65 -14.23
CA ASN A 4 7.83 13.32 -13.79
C ASN A 4 7.94 13.10 -12.29
N GLY A 5 8.56 13.99 -11.55
CA GLY A 5 8.75 13.83 -10.12
C GLY A 5 9.65 12.67 -9.73
N ASN A 6 10.34 12.06 -10.66
CA ASN A 6 11.18 10.90 -10.45
C ASN A 6 12.63 11.32 -10.33
N MET A 7 13.27 10.96 -9.23
CA MET A 7 14.66 11.34 -8.95
C MET A 7 15.66 10.82 -9.98
N THR A 8 15.34 9.75 -10.67
CA THR A 8 16.19 9.18 -11.72
C THR A 8 15.95 9.83 -13.08
N GLY A 9 14.98 10.74 -13.18
CA GLY A 9 14.60 11.36 -14.43
C GLY A 9 13.76 10.47 -15.35
N LYS A 10 13.39 9.29 -14.92
CA LYS A 10 12.60 8.36 -15.72
C LYS A 10 11.11 8.51 -15.41
N ILE A 11 10.31 8.52 -16.47
CA ILE A 11 8.85 8.57 -16.35
C ILE A 11 8.33 7.15 -16.39
N LYS A 12 7.42 6.81 -15.47
CA LYS A 12 6.78 5.50 -15.48
C LYS A 12 5.90 5.36 -16.71
N THR A 13 5.91 4.17 -17.30
CA THR A 13 5.03 3.87 -18.43
C THR A 13 3.60 3.75 -17.93
N GLY A 14 2.64 3.80 -18.88
CA GLY A 14 1.25 3.58 -18.55
C GLY A 14 1.00 2.24 -17.87
N ARG A 15 1.71 1.19 -18.31
CA ARG A 15 1.58 -0.14 -17.70
C ARG A 15 2.09 -0.19 -16.27
N GLN A 16 3.19 0.51 -15.99
CA GLN A 16 3.71 0.59 -14.63
C GLN A 16 2.74 1.33 -13.71
N LEU A 17 2.21 2.44 -14.20
CA LEU A 17 1.20 3.21 -13.46
C LEU A 17 -0.06 2.39 -13.24
N GLU A 18 -0.52 1.69 -14.28
CA GLU A 18 -1.70 0.84 -14.18
C GLU A 18 -1.57 -0.17 -13.05
N ARG A 19 -0.41 -0.79 -12.90
CA ARG A 19 -0.18 -1.78 -11.85
C ARG A 19 -0.38 -1.17 -10.47
N HIS A 20 0.15 0.02 -10.24
CA HIS A 20 -0.02 0.71 -8.96
C HIS A 20 -1.47 1.08 -8.73
N PHE A 21 -2.13 1.66 -9.73
CA PHE A 21 -3.53 2.07 -9.60
C PHE A 21 -4.45 0.88 -9.37
N LYS A 22 -4.28 -0.20 -10.11
CA LYS A 22 -5.06 -1.42 -9.90
C LYS A 22 -4.82 -2.02 -8.53
N GLY A 23 -3.58 -1.91 -8.04
CA GLY A 23 -3.23 -2.42 -6.72
C GLY A 23 -4.00 -1.73 -5.62
N VAL A 24 -4.33 -0.45 -5.76
CA VAL A 24 -5.03 0.31 -4.73
C VAL A 24 -6.53 0.45 -5.01
N ALA A 25 -7.01 0.10 -6.20
CA ALA A 25 -8.40 0.36 -6.62
C ALA A 25 -9.38 -0.64 -6.03
N ASN A 26 -9.57 -0.57 -4.72
CA ASN A 26 -10.52 -1.38 -3.96
C ASN A 26 -10.69 -0.71 -2.61
N HIS A 27 -11.94 -0.58 -2.13
CA HIS A 27 -12.18 0.17 -0.89
C HIS A 27 -11.48 -0.46 0.33
N HIS A 28 -11.41 -1.79 0.41
CA HIS A 28 -10.65 -2.44 1.48
C HIS A 28 -9.18 -2.10 1.41
N ARG A 29 -8.60 -2.11 0.19
CA ARG A 29 -7.18 -1.81 0.02
C ARG A 29 -6.86 -0.36 0.34
N ILE A 30 -7.75 0.55 0.02
CA ILE A 30 -7.60 1.97 0.39
C ILE A 30 -7.61 2.11 1.92
N GLU A 31 -8.54 1.45 2.59
CA GLU A 31 -8.61 1.49 4.06
C GLU A 31 -7.38 0.85 4.71
N ILE A 32 -6.89 -0.25 4.14
CA ILE A 32 -5.67 -0.89 4.62
C ILE A 32 -4.48 0.05 4.49
N LEU A 33 -4.36 0.71 3.33
CA LEU A 33 -3.26 1.66 3.09
C LEU A 33 -3.31 2.81 4.09
N ARG A 34 -4.49 3.35 4.35
CA ARG A 34 -4.66 4.41 5.34
C ARG A 34 -4.26 3.95 6.74
N LEU A 35 -4.65 2.74 7.10
CA LEU A 35 -4.36 2.20 8.42
C LEU A 35 -2.88 1.97 8.62
N ILE A 36 -2.20 1.42 7.60
CA ILE A 36 -0.75 1.22 7.65
C ILE A 36 -0.04 2.57 7.76
N ALA A 37 -0.50 3.59 7.04
CA ALA A 37 0.09 4.93 7.11
C ALA A 37 0.07 5.48 8.53
N LYS A 38 -1.00 5.23 9.26
CA LYS A 38 -1.18 5.73 10.63
C LYS A 38 -0.56 4.81 11.68
N ASN A 39 -0.29 3.56 11.34
CA ASN A 39 0.21 2.55 12.27
C ASN A 39 1.32 1.75 11.62
N GLU A 40 2.45 2.39 11.35
CA GLU A 40 3.62 1.75 10.77
C GLU A 40 4.02 0.54 11.62
N GLY A 41 4.21 -0.58 10.96
CA GLY A 41 4.58 -1.82 11.64
C GLY A 41 3.40 -2.73 11.97
N ILE A 42 2.17 -2.31 11.67
CA ILE A 42 0.99 -3.10 11.99
C ILE A 42 1.01 -4.46 11.28
N SER A 43 0.57 -5.50 11.98
CA SER A 43 0.47 -6.86 11.43
C SER A 43 -0.85 -7.03 10.68
N VAL A 44 -0.94 -8.10 9.88
CA VAL A 44 -2.18 -8.41 9.16
C VAL A 44 -3.31 -8.70 10.15
N GLU A 45 -3.00 -9.32 11.28
CA GLU A 45 -3.98 -9.57 12.34
C GLU A 45 -4.47 -8.25 12.93
N GLY A 46 -3.56 -7.31 13.15
CA GLY A 46 -3.92 -5.97 13.64
C GLY A 46 -4.82 -5.24 12.68
N ILE A 47 -4.54 -5.33 11.38
CA ILE A 47 -5.37 -4.71 10.35
C ILE A 47 -6.76 -5.34 10.36
N ALA A 48 -6.84 -6.67 10.35
CA ALA A 48 -8.10 -7.39 10.33
C ALA A 48 -8.95 -7.06 11.56
N GLY A 49 -8.32 -7.02 12.72
CA GLY A 49 -9.02 -6.69 13.97
C GLY A 49 -9.54 -5.26 13.98
N THR A 50 -8.74 -4.31 13.51
CA THR A 50 -9.14 -2.90 13.48
C THR A 50 -10.28 -2.65 12.49
N LEU A 51 -10.18 -3.22 11.30
CA LEU A 51 -11.19 -3.02 10.26
C LEU A 51 -12.39 -3.96 10.40
N ARG A 52 -12.30 -4.94 11.30
CA ARG A 52 -13.34 -5.96 11.52
C ARG A 52 -13.68 -6.70 10.24
N VAL A 53 -12.65 -7.07 9.52
CA VAL A 53 -12.76 -7.84 8.27
C VAL A 53 -12.05 -9.16 8.46
N ASN A 54 -12.53 -10.18 7.81
CA ASN A 54 -11.98 -11.53 7.88
C ASN A 54 -10.48 -11.51 7.56
N LEU A 55 -9.71 -12.25 8.35
CA LEU A 55 -8.25 -12.31 8.22
C LEU A 55 -7.81 -12.75 6.82
N LYS A 56 -8.50 -13.75 6.26
CA LYS A 56 -8.17 -14.25 4.92
C LYS A 56 -8.35 -13.16 3.86
N THR A 57 -9.43 -12.40 3.96
CA THR A 57 -9.72 -11.30 3.04
C THR A 57 -8.66 -10.21 3.16
N ILE A 58 -8.30 -9.84 4.38
CA ILE A 58 -7.27 -8.83 4.63
C ILE A 58 -5.92 -9.31 4.10
N SER A 59 -5.57 -10.57 4.32
CA SER A 59 -4.32 -11.15 3.83
C SER A 59 -4.23 -11.05 2.31
N GLU A 60 -5.33 -11.35 1.61
CA GLU A 60 -5.40 -11.26 0.16
C GLU A 60 -5.17 -9.83 -0.34
N HIS A 61 -5.86 -8.86 0.27
CA HIS A 61 -5.73 -7.46 -0.13
C HIS A 61 -4.34 -6.91 0.20
N THR A 62 -3.78 -7.28 1.36
CA THR A 62 -2.45 -6.83 1.76
C THR A 62 -1.40 -7.40 0.82
N ARG A 63 -1.56 -8.67 0.40
CA ARG A 63 -0.67 -9.29 -0.58
C ARG A 63 -0.70 -8.54 -1.91
N LYS A 64 -1.88 -8.14 -2.37
CA LYS A 64 -2.02 -7.38 -3.62
C LYS A 64 -1.38 -6.00 -3.53
N LEU A 65 -1.49 -5.34 -2.38
CA LEU A 65 -0.82 -4.06 -2.15
C LEU A 65 0.70 -4.22 -2.18
N THR A 66 1.20 -5.31 -1.62
CA THR A 66 2.64 -5.61 -1.63
C THR A 66 3.11 -5.90 -3.06
N GLN A 67 2.36 -6.70 -3.81
CA GLN A 67 2.68 -7.01 -5.20
C GLN A 67 2.66 -5.76 -6.08
N ALA A 68 1.79 -4.81 -5.78
CA ALA A 68 1.72 -3.55 -6.51
C ALA A 68 2.81 -2.56 -6.11
N GLY A 69 3.67 -2.92 -5.15
CA GLY A 69 4.78 -2.08 -4.72
C GLY A 69 4.37 -0.92 -3.82
N LEU A 70 3.18 -0.98 -3.20
CA LEU A 70 2.68 0.09 -2.34
C LEU A 70 2.93 -0.16 -0.86
N VAL A 71 3.11 -1.43 -0.49
CA VAL A 71 3.33 -1.83 0.89
C VAL A 71 4.56 -2.72 0.96
N ASN A 72 5.39 -2.48 1.97
CA ASN A 72 6.56 -3.30 2.28
C ASN A 72 6.26 -4.20 3.47
N LYS A 73 6.85 -5.38 3.47
CA LYS A 73 6.80 -6.32 4.59
C LYS A 73 8.16 -6.42 5.23
N LYS A 74 8.19 -6.46 6.55
CA LYS A 74 9.41 -6.68 7.30
C LYS A 74 9.13 -7.77 8.33
N TYR A 75 9.96 -8.79 8.35
CA TYR A 75 9.80 -9.90 9.28
C TYR A 75 10.57 -9.61 10.56
N ARG A 76 9.92 -9.84 11.70
CA ARG A 76 10.53 -9.70 13.01
C ARG A 76 10.10 -10.91 13.81
N GLY A 77 10.95 -11.95 13.81
CA GLY A 77 10.56 -13.23 14.36
C GLY A 77 9.39 -13.82 13.56
N ARG A 78 8.30 -14.12 14.25
CA ARG A 78 7.08 -14.65 13.61
C ARG A 78 6.11 -13.56 13.18
N VAL A 79 6.43 -12.32 13.51
CA VAL A 79 5.54 -11.19 13.20
C VAL A 79 5.95 -10.59 11.88
N VAL A 80 4.97 -10.34 11.01
CA VAL A 80 5.18 -9.63 9.75
C VAL A 80 4.64 -8.22 9.92
N MET A 81 5.54 -7.25 9.86
CA MET A 81 5.22 -5.83 10.02
C MET A 81 5.03 -5.21 8.65
N HIS A 82 4.06 -4.31 8.54
CA HIS A 82 3.74 -3.65 7.28
C HIS A 82 4.03 -2.16 7.38
N SER A 83 4.57 -1.61 6.29
CA SER A 83 4.81 -0.18 6.16
C SER A 83 4.55 0.24 4.72
N LEU A 84 4.34 1.53 4.50
CA LEU A 84 4.17 2.04 3.15
C LEU A 84 5.52 2.15 2.46
N SER A 85 5.58 1.73 1.19
CA SER A 85 6.70 2.04 0.33
C SER A 85 6.65 3.54 -0.02
N PRO A 86 7.71 4.10 -0.64
CA PRO A 86 7.64 5.47 -1.14
C PRO A 86 6.44 5.69 -2.08
N TYR A 87 6.11 4.71 -2.91
CA TYR A 87 4.94 4.79 -3.78
C TYR A 87 3.64 4.75 -2.97
N GLY A 88 3.57 3.92 -1.95
CA GLY A 88 2.42 3.87 -1.05
C GLY A 88 2.22 5.20 -0.33
N LYS A 89 3.31 5.84 0.10
CA LYS A 89 3.25 7.15 0.74
C LYS A 89 2.73 8.21 -0.23
N ALA A 90 3.13 8.16 -1.50
CA ALA A 90 2.64 9.08 -2.52
C ALA A 90 1.14 8.91 -2.74
N PHE A 91 0.65 7.67 -2.81
CA PHE A 91 -0.78 7.41 -2.91
C PHE A 91 -1.53 7.89 -1.68
N TYR A 92 -1.00 7.64 -0.50
CA TYR A 92 -1.63 8.10 0.73
C TYR A 92 -1.75 9.62 0.75
N LYS A 93 -0.69 10.31 0.37
CA LYS A 93 -0.72 11.77 0.28
C LYS A 93 -1.77 12.24 -0.71
N PHE A 94 -1.84 11.59 -1.86
CA PHE A 94 -2.83 11.92 -2.89
C PHE A 94 -4.26 11.78 -2.36
N ILE A 95 -4.59 10.64 -1.75
CA ILE A 95 -5.96 10.41 -1.27
C ILE A 95 -6.32 11.30 -0.09
N THR A 96 -5.36 11.73 0.73
CA THR A 96 -5.65 12.66 1.84
C THR A 96 -5.87 14.08 1.38
N THR A 97 -5.38 14.44 0.19
CA THR A 97 -5.55 15.78 -0.36
C THR A 97 -6.60 15.83 -1.46
N PHE A 98 -7.10 14.69 -1.85
CA PHE A 98 -8.10 14.60 -2.90
C PHE A 98 -9.48 15.00 -2.36
#